data_663f34a9d00bc968fc5f5dc253401c7b
#
_entry.id   663f34a9d00bc968fc5f5dc253401c7b
#
_cell.length_a   1.000
_cell.length_b   1.000
_cell.length_c   1.000
_cell.angle_alpha   90.00
_cell.angle_beta   90.00
_cell.angle_gamma   90.00
#
_symmetry.space_group_name_H-M   'P 1'
#
loop_
_entity.id
_entity.type
_entity.pdbx_description
1 polymer ?
#
loop_
_entity_poly.entity_id
_entity_poly.type
_entity_poly.pdbx_seq_one_letter_code
_entity_poly.pdbx_strand_id
1 'polypeptide(L)'
;MMVLVDTSIWIRSLAGREPFSAEAARLIRSDQAAAHELVYGEVLMGDLGGRKEFLRNYEKLPQARRVPHREVVDLVRARRLHGRGLGWVDVHLLASALAARMQFWTADPRLAAVADEFGAGYKLSPA
;
A
#
# COMPACT_ATOMS: atom_id res chain seq x y z
N MET A 1 4.09 -14.72 2.29
CA MET A 1 4.42 -13.40 2.81
C MET A 1 3.31 -12.41 2.48
N MET A 2 2.92 -11.61 3.43
CA MET A 2 1.89 -10.60 3.23
C MET A 2 2.42 -9.41 2.42
N VAL A 3 1.55 -8.82 1.63
CA VAL A 3 1.86 -7.64 0.81
C VAL A 3 0.89 -6.53 1.18
N LEU A 4 1.41 -5.42 1.69
CA LEU A 4 0.60 -4.22 1.87
C LEU A 4 0.50 -3.52 0.53
N VAL A 5 -0.71 -3.32 0.07
CA VAL A 5 -0.99 -2.79 -1.27
C VAL A 5 -1.38 -1.32 -1.15
N ASP A 6 -0.62 -0.46 -1.82
CA ASP A 6 -0.85 0.98 -1.81
C ASP A 6 -2.12 1.38 -2.55
N THR A 7 -2.67 2.52 -2.20
CA THR A 7 -3.86 3.10 -2.85
C THR A 7 -3.70 3.18 -4.36
N SER A 8 -2.51 3.54 -4.85
CA SER A 8 -2.25 3.67 -6.29
C SER A 8 -2.54 2.38 -7.06
N ILE A 9 -2.26 1.24 -6.45
CA ILE A 9 -2.53 -0.07 -7.04
C ILE A 9 -4.04 -0.35 -7.04
N TRP A 10 -4.71 -0.11 -5.91
CA TRP A 10 -6.14 -0.37 -5.81
C TRP A 10 -6.94 0.46 -6.81
N ILE A 11 -6.57 1.73 -7.00
CA ILE A 11 -7.24 2.60 -7.98
C ILE A 11 -7.10 2.02 -9.39
N ARG A 12 -5.91 1.56 -9.76
CA ARG A 12 -5.68 0.94 -11.06
C ARG A 12 -6.42 -0.38 -11.20
N SER A 13 -6.44 -1.18 -10.13
CA SER A 13 -7.17 -2.45 -10.11
C SER A 13 -8.67 -2.22 -10.30
N LEU A 14 -9.25 -1.25 -9.60
CA LEU A 14 -10.67 -0.90 -9.73
C LEU A 14 -11.02 -0.38 -11.12
N ALA A 15 -10.06 0.22 -11.81
CA ALA A 15 -10.22 0.66 -13.19
C ALA A 15 -10.00 -0.46 -14.21
N GLY A 16 -9.76 -1.68 -13.76
CA GLY A 16 -9.54 -2.84 -14.63
C GLY A 16 -8.20 -2.83 -15.36
N ARG A 17 -7.23 -2.07 -14.88
CA ARG A 17 -5.93 -1.96 -15.55
C ARG A 17 -5.02 -3.12 -15.18
N GLU A 18 -4.41 -3.72 -16.21
CA GLU A 18 -3.45 -4.79 -16.00
C GLU A 18 -2.02 -4.23 -16.00
N PRO A 19 -1.08 -4.87 -15.28
CA PRO A 19 -1.22 -6.16 -14.54
C PRO A 19 -1.84 -6.01 -13.14
N PHE A 20 -2.23 -4.82 -12.75
CA PHE A 20 -2.68 -4.51 -11.38
C PHE A 20 -3.92 -5.30 -10.96
N SER A 21 -4.91 -5.36 -11.84
CA SER A 21 -6.17 -6.03 -11.54
C SER A 21 -5.98 -7.53 -11.29
N ALA A 22 -5.28 -8.22 -12.18
CA ALA A 22 -5.06 -9.67 -12.06
C ALA A 22 -4.19 -9.99 -10.84
N GLU A 23 -3.14 -9.24 -10.60
CA GLU A 23 -2.24 -9.52 -9.49
C GLU A 23 -2.88 -9.21 -8.14
N ALA A 24 -3.63 -8.11 -8.03
CA ALA A 24 -4.36 -7.79 -6.81
C ALA A 24 -5.38 -8.90 -6.48
N ALA A 25 -6.11 -9.38 -7.49
CA ALA A 25 -7.06 -10.47 -7.31
C ALA A 25 -6.35 -11.75 -6.84
N ARG A 26 -5.19 -12.05 -7.40
CA ARG A 26 -4.40 -13.23 -6.99
C ARG A 26 -3.97 -13.12 -5.52
N LEU A 27 -3.50 -11.95 -5.10
CA LEU A 27 -3.09 -11.73 -3.71
C LEU A 27 -4.26 -11.89 -2.75
N ILE A 28 -5.44 -11.40 -3.13
CA ILE A 28 -6.65 -11.56 -2.32
C ILE A 28 -7.01 -13.04 -2.19
N ARG A 29 -7.04 -13.78 -3.30
CA ARG A 29 -7.40 -15.21 -3.30
C ARG A 29 -6.44 -16.05 -2.48
N SER A 30 -5.17 -15.67 -2.41
CA SER A 30 -4.15 -16.42 -1.66
C SER A 30 -3.96 -15.90 -0.24
N ASP A 31 -4.84 -15.02 0.22
CA ASP A 31 -4.79 -14.42 1.56
C ASP A 31 -3.46 -13.69 1.84
N GLN A 32 -2.89 -13.08 0.81
CA GLN A 32 -1.63 -12.36 0.92
C GLN A 32 -1.79 -10.83 0.87
N ALA A 33 -2.98 -10.33 0.52
CA ALA A 33 -3.22 -8.89 0.47
C ALA A 33 -3.53 -8.34 1.86
N ALA A 34 -2.76 -7.36 2.30
CA ALA A 34 -3.01 -6.66 3.56
C ALA A 34 -3.64 -5.30 3.28
N ALA A 35 -4.54 -4.91 4.17
CA ALA A 35 -5.23 -3.63 4.12
C ALA A 35 -4.67 -2.65 5.15
N HIS A 36 -5.04 -1.38 5.01
CA HIS A 36 -4.63 -0.32 5.93
C HIS A 36 -5.74 0.73 6.00
N GLU A 37 -6.00 1.24 7.20
CA GLU A 37 -7.06 2.24 7.39
C GLU A 37 -6.85 3.51 6.57
N LEU A 38 -5.61 3.92 6.34
CA LEU A 38 -5.32 5.11 5.53
C LEU A 38 -5.63 4.88 4.05
N VAL A 39 -5.42 3.66 3.56
CA VAL A 39 -5.81 3.30 2.19
C VAL A 39 -7.33 3.34 2.07
N TYR A 40 -8.04 2.79 3.06
CA TYR A 40 -9.50 2.86 3.10
C TYR A 40 -9.97 4.31 2.95
N GLY A 41 -9.40 5.21 3.76
CA GLY A 41 -9.77 6.63 3.72
C GLY A 41 -9.50 7.27 2.36
N GLU A 42 -8.37 6.97 1.75
CA GLU A 42 -8.03 7.53 0.43
C GLU A 42 -8.98 7.03 -0.66
N VAL A 43 -9.31 5.75 -0.65
CA VAL A 43 -10.26 5.20 -1.62
C VAL A 43 -11.65 5.80 -1.40
N LEU A 44 -12.07 5.92 -0.13
CA LEU A 44 -13.34 6.53 0.22
C LEU A 44 -13.46 7.97 -0.29
N MET A 45 -12.41 8.76 -0.12
CA MET A 45 -12.41 10.17 -0.55
C MET A 45 -12.53 10.32 -2.06
N GLY A 46 -12.08 9.35 -2.83
CA GLY A 46 -12.23 9.35 -4.28
C GLY A 46 -13.50 8.65 -4.77
N ASP A 47 -14.37 8.21 -3.87
CA ASP A 47 -15.56 7.46 -4.23
C ASP A 47 -16.69 8.37 -4.70
N LEU A 48 -17.15 8.16 -5.92
CA LEU A 48 -18.30 8.84 -6.49
C LEU A 48 -19.55 7.94 -6.48
N GLY A 49 -19.62 7.02 -5.51
CA GLY A 49 -20.75 6.10 -5.34
C GLY A 49 -20.53 4.71 -5.91
N GLY A 50 -19.36 4.44 -6.49
CA GLY A 50 -19.07 3.16 -7.13
C GLY A 50 -18.18 2.19 -6.37
N ARG A 51 -17.69 2.56 -5.19
CA ARG A 51 -16.69 1.76 -4.46
C ARG A 51 -17.19 1.14 -3.17
N LYS A 52 -18.47 1.28 -2.89
CA LYS A 52 -19.07 0.83 -1.63
C LYS A 52 -18.83 -0.65 -1.36
N GLU A 53 -19.02 -1.49 -2.36
CA GLU A 53 -18.80 -2.92 -2.23
C GLU A 53 -17.33 -3.26 -2.03
N PHE A 54 -16.45 -2.61 -2.79
CA PHE A 54 -15.02 -2.77 -2.60
C PHE A 54 -14.60 -2.44 -1.16
N LEU A 55 -15.04 -1.31 -0.64
CA LEU A 55 -14.69 -0.87 0.72
C LEU A 55 -15.21 -1.85 1.78
N ARG A 56 -16.41 -2.38 1.59
CA ARG A 56 -16.97 -3.39 2.49
C ARG A 56 -16.10 -4.64 2.53
N ASN A 57 -15.63 -5.11 1.38
CA ASN A 57 -14.76 -6.27 1.31
C ASN A 57 -13.35 -5.97 1.81
N TYR A 58 -12.87 -4.75 1.56
CA TYR A 58 -11.55 -4.31 2.00
C TYR A 58 -11.39 -4.37 3.51
N GLU A 59 -12.45 -4.01 4.25
CA GLU A 59 -12.44 -4.10 5.71
C GLU A 59 -12.21 -5.50 6.24
N LYS A 60 -12.51 -6.51 5.44
CA LYS A 60 -12.38 -7.92 5.85
C LYS A 60 -10.98 -8.49 5.61
N LEU A 61 -10.13 -7.77 4.90
CA LEU A 61 -8.76 -8.21 4.67
C LEU A 61 -7.93 -8.11 5.95
N PRO A 62 -6.85 -8.88 6.06
CA PRO A 62 -5.91 -8.69 7.18
C PRO A 62 -5.42 -7.24 7.22
N GLN A 63 -5.44 -6.64 8.40
CA GLN A 63 -5.13 -5.22 8.57
C GLN A 63 -3.69 -5.03 9.03
N ALA A 64 -2.91 -4.24 8.28
CA ALA A 64 -1.62 -3.77 8.74
C ALA A 64 -1.86 -2.67 9.79
N ARG A 65 -1.13 -2.72 10.89
CA ARG A 65 -1.30 -1.76 11.98
C ARG A 65 -0.73 -0.40 11.59
N ARG A 66 -1.43 0.64 11.99
CA ARG A 66 -0.96 2.00 11.83
C ARG A 66 0.21 2.23 12.80
N VAL A 67 1.32 2.74 12.28
CA VAL A 67 2.47 3.10 13.11
C VAL A 67 2.21 4.48 13.73
N PRO A 68 2.53 4.69 15.01
CA PRO A 68 2.34 6.00 15.64
C PRO A 68 3.04 7.12 14.90
N HIS A 69 2.41 8.28 14.87
CA HIS A 69 2.93 9.47 14.19
C HIS A 69 4.42 9.74 14.49
N ARG A 70 4.79 9.69 15.77
CA ARG A 70 6.17 10.00 16.17
C ARG A 70 7.19 9.03 15.55
N GLU A 71 6.84 7.77 15.47
CA GLU A 71 7.74 6.76 14.88
C GLU A 71 7.91 6.99 13.38
N VAL A 72 6.86 7.44 12.70
CA VAL A 72 6.98 7.78 11.28
C VAL A 72 7.86 9.02 11.10
N VAL A 73 7.71 10.04 11.95
CA VAL A 73 8.59 11.21 11.94
C VAL A 73 10.05 10.78 12.12
N ASP A 74 10.30 9.91 13.09
CA ASP A 74 11.66 9.43 13.36
C ASP A 74 12.23 8.66 12.16
N LEU A 75 11.43 7.83 11.51
CA LEU A 75 11.85 7.11 10.30
C LEU A 75 12.24 8.07 9.18
N VAL A 76 11.39 9.07 8.92
CA VAL A 76 11.66 10.07 7.87
C VAL A 76 12.99 10.79 8.12
N ARG A 77 13.22 11.20 9.38
CA ARG A 77 14.45 11.91 9.73
C ARG A 77 15.69 11.01 9.67
N ALA A 78 15.59 9.83 10.25
CA ALA A 78 16.72 8.90 10.31
C ALA A 78 17.18 8.44 8.93
N ARG A 79 16.26 8.26 8.01
CA ARG A 79 16.55 7.75 6.68
C ARG A 79 16.53 8.84 5.59
N ARG A 80 16.35 10.09 6.01
CA ARG A 80 16.36 11.26 5.11
C ARG A 80 15.38 11.12 3.95
N LEU A 81 14.14 10.76 4.27
CA LEU A 81 13.10 10.57 3.26
C LEU A 81 12.44 11.87 2.81
N HIS A 82 12.69 12.97 3.53
CA HIS A 82 12.16 14.29 3.18
C HIS A 82 12.74 14.81 1.86
N GLY A 83 11.96 15.58 1.15
CA GLY A 83 12.40 16.19 -0.11
C GLY A 83 12.49 15.24 -1.29
N ARG A 84 12.01 14.01 -1.16
CA ARG A 84 12.09 12.99 -2.21
C ARG A 84 10.78 12.82 -2.99
N GLY A 85 9.83 13.72 -2.78
CA GLY A 85 8.56 13.67 -3.50
C GLY A 85 7.55 12.67 -2.96
N LEU A 86 7.75 12.17 -1.73
CA LEU A 86 6.84 11.25 -1.08
C LEU A 86 5.77 12.02 -0.30
N GLY A 87 4.53 11.52 -0.30
CA GLY A 87 3.48 12.07 0.53
C GLY A 87 3.53 11.50 1.95
N TRP A 88 2.90 12.20 2.89
CA TRP A 88 2.87 11.79 4.29
C TRP A 88 2.18 10.44 4.48
N VAL A 89 1.05 10.21 3.79
CA VAL A 89 0.35 8.93 3.84
C VAL A 89 1.24 7.82 3.28
N ASP A 90 1.98 8.10 2.20
CA ASP A 90 2.89 7.12 1.59
C ASP A 90 3.92 6.61 2.60
N VAL A 91 4.54 7.50 3.37
CA VAL A 91 5.54 7.07 4.35
C VAL A 91 4.91 6.36 5.54
N HIS A 92 3.67 6.70 5.90
CA HIS A 92 2.91 5.95 6.90
C HIS A 92 2.67 4.51 6.46
N LEU A 93 2.28 4.30 5.21
CA LEU A 93 2.04 2.97 4.66
C LEU A 93 3.34 2.16 4.63
N LEU A 94 4.41 2.78 4.16
CA LEU A 94 5.72 2.13 4.15
C LEU A 94 6.14 1.72 5.56
N ALA A 95 6.00 2.63 6.53
CA ALA A 95 6.32 2.35 7.92
C ALA A 95 5.54 1.16 8.47
N SER A 96 4.24 1.08 8.15
CA SER A 96 3.38 -0.03 8.57
C SER A 96 3.85 -1.35 7.95
N ALA A 97 4.21 -1.35 6.68
CA ALA A 97 4.72 -2.53 6.01
C ALA A 97 6.02 -3.01 6.67
N LEU A 98 6.94 -2.09 6.95
CA LEU A 98 8.21 -2.42 7.57
C LEU A 98 8.01 -2.97 8.98
N ALA A 99 7.16 -2.34 9.78
CA ALA A 99 6.90 -2.78 11.16
C ALA A 99 6.26 -4.18 11.20
N ALA A 100 5.41 -4.50 10.23
CA ALA A 100 4.73 -5.79 10.15
C ALA A 100 5.52 -6.84 9.34
N ARG A 101 6.69 -6.46 8.83
CA ARG A 101 7.53 -7.33 7.98
C ARG A 101 6.79 -7.80 6.73
N MET A 102 6.04 -6.90 6.14
CA MET A 102 5.33 -7.15 4.89
C MET A 102 6.10 -6.54 3.72
N GLN A 103 5.90 -7.09 2.54
CA GLN A 103 6.31 -6.40 1.32
C GLN A 103 5.33 -5.27 1.03
N PHE A 104 5.77 -4.28 0.27
CA PHE A 104 4.98 -3.11 -0.06
C PHE A 104 4.89 -2.94 -1.58
N TRP A 105 3.66 -2.88 -2.09
CA TRP A 105 3.41 -2.77 -3.53
C TRP A 105 2.78 -1.41 -3.85
N THR A 106 3.49 -0.63 -4.66
CA THR A 106 3.04 0.69 -5.10
C THR A 106 3.33 0.87 -6.60
N ALA A 107 2.51 1.69 -7.25
CA ALA A 107 2.74 2.08 -8.64
C ALA A 107 3.54 3.37 -8.76
N ASP A 108 3.80 4.08 -7.64
CA ASP A 108 4.60 5.30 -7.64
C ASP A 108 6.09 4.93 -7.69
N PRO A 109 6.82 5.31 -8.76
CA PRO A 109 8.24 4.95 -8.88
C PRO A 109 9.12 5.46 -7.75
N ARG A 110 8.83 6.63 -7.19
CA ARG A 110 9.61 7.20 -6.09
C ARG A 110 9.44 6.39 -4.82
N LEU A 111 8.19 6.05 -4.51
CA LEU A 111 7.86 5.25 -3.33
C LEU A 111 8.38 3.81 -3.49
N ALA A 112 8.28 3.25 -4.69
CA ALA A 112 8.83 1.92 -4.97
C ALA A 112 10.35 1.88 -4.76
N ALA A 113 11.06 2.92 -5.20
CA ALA A 113 12.50 3.01 -5.00
C ALA A 113 12.87 3.04 -3.52
N VAL A 114 12.12 3.79 -2.72
CA VAL A 114 12.34 3.84 -1.26
C VAL A 114 12.06 2.48 -0.62
N ALA A 115 10.96 1.83 -1.00
CA ALA A 115 10.66 0.48 -0.49
C ALA A 115 11.79 -0.49 -0.82
N ASP A 116 12.36 -0.39 -2.01
CA ASP A 116 13.51 -1.22 -2.42
C ASP A 116 14.73 -0.97 -1.54
N GLU A 117 14.98 0.27 -1.13
CA GLU A 117 16.09 0.60 -0.23
C GLU A 117 15.99 -0.13 1.10
N PHE A 118 14.77 -0.43 1.54
CA PHE A 118 14.52 -1.20 2.75
C PHE A 118 14.42 -2.71 2.50
N GLY A 119 14.55 -3.15 1.26
CA GLY A 119 14.39 -4.55 0.90
C GLY A 119 12.93 -5.03 0.99
N ALA A 120 11.96 -4.12 0.92
CA ALA A 120 10.55 -4.42 1.12
C ALA A 120 9.69 -4.25 -0.14
N GLY A 121 10.27 -3.87 -1.26
CA GLY A 121 9.53 -3.65 -2.50
C GLY A 121 8.96 -4.94 -3.07
N TYR A 122 7.65 -4.97 -3.32
CA TYR A 122 7.00 -6.10 -3.95
C TYR A 122 7.26 -6.07 -5.46
N LYS A 123 7.68 -7.20 -6.02
CA LYS A 123 7.94 -7.34 -7.45
C LYS A 123 6.96 -8.31 -8.06
N LEU A 124 6.39 -7.92 -9.21
CA LEU A 124 5.56 -8.83 -9.98
C LEU A 124 6.43 -9.95 -10.54
N SER A 125 5.89 -11.17 -10.53
CA SER A 125 6.58 -12.28 -11.17
C SER A 125 6.63 -12.02 -12.68
N PRO A 126 7.74 -12.35 -13.35
CA PRO A 126 7.80 -12.27 -14.81
C PRO A 126 6.73 -13.17 -15.42
N ALA A 127 6.08 -12.67 -16.46
CA ALA A 127 5.04 -13.42 -17.15
C ALA A 127 5.68 -14.63 -17.87
#